data_c8f47d9a385cdc2036b7cbc9f57f0e7f
#
_entry.id   c8f47d9a385cdc2036b7cbc9f57f0e7f
#
_cell.length_a   1.000
_cell.length_b   1.000
_cell.length_c   1.000
_cell.angle_alpha   90.00
_cell.angle_beta   90.00
_cell.angle_gamma   90.00
#
_symmetry.space_group_name_H-M   'P 1'
#
loop_
_entity.id
_entity.type
_entity.pdbx_description
1 polymer ?
#
loop_
_entity_poly.entity_id
_entity_poly.type
_entity_poly.pdbx_seq_one_letter_code
_entity_poly.pdbx_strand_id
1 'polypeptide(L)'
;MENCMLFEDWFSKEDCNHIITESEKLLNITDATTGEGSEQRVTKHRKGNVAFITTANPDHMPLWNFIAPRFWNSINAANRLSYDFDVKYLDSIQYTVYNGDENNGDFYNWHIDTFLDTDNAFHRKLSLTLQLSESDDYTGGDFEFQHSSTPDNIRKQGSILVFPSFSTHRVTPVTSGTRRSLVAWFEGSKFK
;
A
#
# COMPACT_ATOMS: atom_id res chain seq x y z
N MET A 1 1.93 -21.71 3.64
CA MET A 1 1.86 -20.36 3.06
C MET A 1 1.97 -19.37 4.21
N GLU A 2 2.95 -18.50 4.16
CA GLU A 2 3.10 -17.44 5.16
C GLU A 2 1.96 -16.43 5.01
N ASN A 3 1.48 -15.87 6.12
CA ASN A 3 0.41 -14.87 6.07
C ASN A 3 0.90 -13.53 5.48
N CYS A 4 2.16 -13.21 5.70
CA CYS A 4 2.85 -12.06 5.11
C CYS A 4 4.36 -12.28 5.15
N MET A 5 5.10 -11.49 4.38
CA MET A 5 6.56 -11.45 4.38
C MET A 5 7.03 -10.01 4.54
N LEU A 6 7.89 -9.79 5.54
CA LEU A 6 8.51 -8.49 5.82
C LEU A 6 9.93 -8.48 5.27
N PHE A 7 10.27 -7.45 4.52
CA PHE A 7 11.61 -7.11 4.05
C PHE A 7 12.03 -5.78 4.68
N GLU A 8 12.89 -5.83 5.68
CA GLU A 8 13.40 -4.63 6.33
C GLU A 8 14.51 -3.99 5.48
N ASP A 9 14.68 -2.65 5.61
CA ASP A 9 15.72 -1.88 4.94
C ASP A 9 15.76 -2.07 3.39
N TRP A 10 14.59 -2.34 2.79
CA TRP A 10 14.50 -2.53 1.34
C TRP A 10 14.67 -1.23 0.56
N PHE A 11 14.24 -0.14 1.17
CA PHE A 11 14.54 1.23 0.75
C PHE A 11 15.32 1.93 1.86
N SER A 12 16.34 2.72 1.49
CA SER A 12 17.04 3.55 2.46
C SER A 12 16.16 4.71 2.94
N LYS A 13 16.58 5.35 4.01
CA LYS A 13 15.94 6.60 4.49
C LYS A 13 15.93 7.69 3.41
N GLU A 14 17.04 7.83 2.68
CA GLU A 14 17.18 8.77 1.58
C GLU A 14 16.21 8.44 0.44
N ASP A 15 16.06 7.16 0.10
CA ASP A 15 15.08 6.70 -0.89
C ASP A 15 13.65 7.07 -0.47
N CYS A 16 13.28 6.80 0.79
CA CYS A 16 11.97 7.14 1.32
C CYS A 16 11.69 8.64 1.28
N ASN A 17 12.64 9.46 1.71
CA ASN A 17 12.52 10.92 1.68
C ASN A 17 12.44 11.46 0.24
N HIS A 18 13.19 10.87 -0.69
CA HIS A 18 13.08 11.19 -2.11
C HIS A 18 11.68 10.88 -2.65
N ILE A 19 11.13 9.71 -2.35
CA ILE A 19 9.79 9.31 -2.76
C ILE A 19 8.74 10.27 -2.20
N ILE A 20 8.82 10.65 -0.92
CA ILE A 20 7.90 11.61 -0.29
C ILE A 20 7.97 12.94 -1.04
N THR A 21 9.18 13.50 -1.19
CA THR A 21 9.39 14.81 -1.83
C THR A 21 8.84 14.87 -3.25
N GLU A 22 9.16 13.87 -4.07
CA GLU A 22 8.70 13.83 -5.46
C GLU A 22 7.20 13.55 -5.56
N SER A 23 6.65 12.70 -4.67
CA SER A 23 5.20 12.46 -4.63
C SER A 23 4.42 13.72 -4.26
N GLU A 24 4.83 14.44 -3.24
CA GLU A 24 4.16 15.68 -2.81
C GLU A 24 4.27 16.81 -3.84
N LYS A 25 5.33 16.80 -4.66
CA LYS A 25 5.54 17.77 -5.74
C LYS A 25 4.74 17.46 -7.00
N LEU A 26 4.67 16.17 -7.39
CA LEU A 26 4.17 15.76 -8.72
C LEU A 26 2.71 15.32 -8.71
N LEU A 27 2.22 14.80 -7.57
CA LEU A 27 0.93 14.13 -7.52
C LEU A 27 -0.18 15.08 -7.06
N ASN A 28 -1.33 14.95 -7.71
CA ASN A 28 -2.57 15.56 -7.20
C ASN A 28 -3.14 14.69 -6.07
N ILE A 29 -2.83 15.07 -4.83
CA ILE A 29 -3.25 14.35 -3.62
C ILE A 29 -4.70 14.75 -3.30
N THR A 30 -5.59 13.78 -3.27
CA THR A 30 -7.02 13.98 -3.05
C THR A 30 -7.54 13.09 -1.91
N ASP A 31 -8.73 13.39 -1.43
CA ASP A 31 -9.39 12.55 -0.43
C ASP A 31 -9.55 11.12 -0.93
N ALA A 32 -9.21 10.16 -0.07
CA ALA A 32 -9.37 8.75 -0.37
C ALA A 32 -10.84 8.37 -0.43
N THR A 33 -11.22 7.66 -1.48
CA THR A 33 -12.58 7.16 -1.68
C THR A 33 -12.59 5.64 -1.69
N THR A 34 -13.75 5.04 -1.43
CA THR A 34 -13.97 3.59 -1.57
C THR A 34 -15.10 3.35 -2.57
N GLY A 35 -14.98 2.31 -3.39
CA GLY A 35 -15.97 1.95 -4.41
C GLY A 35 -15.51 2.26 -5.84
N GLU A 36 -16.11 1.58 -6.82
CA GLU A 36 -15.91 1.82 -8.24
C GLU A 36 -17.02 2.75 -8.80
N GLY A 37 -16.64 3.63 -9.73
CA GLY A 37 -17.58 4.46 -10.49
C GLY A 37 -18.08 5.73 -9.78
N SER A 38 -19.28 6.20 -10.15
CA SER A 38 -19.86 7.48 -9.71
C SER A 38 -20.30 7.55 -8.24
N GLU A 39 -20.20 6.46 -7.50
CA GLU A 39 -20.52 6.38 -6.06
C GLU A 39 -19.26 6.45 -5.18
N GLN A 40 -18.34 7.31 -5.51
CA GLN A 40 -17.21 7.60 -4.63
C GLN A 40 -17.74 8.25 -3.34
N ARG A 41 -17.58 7.54 -2.21
CA ARG A 41 -17.97 8.05 -0.90
C ARG A 41 -16.74 8.16 -0.02
N VAL A 42 -16.50 9.34 0.56
CA VAL A 42 -15.76 9.45 1.82
C VAL A 42 -16.57 8.68 2.85
N THR A 43 -16.16 7.46 3.15
CA THR A 43 -17.02 6.53 3.88
C THR A 43 -16.57 6.41 5.33
N LYS A 44 -17.47 5.88 6.17
CA LYS A 44 -17.15 5.39 7.53
C LYS A 44 -16.08 4.28 7.53
N HIS A 45 -15.60 3.86 6.35
CA HIS A 45 -14.61 2.79 6.18
C HIS A 45 -13.20 3.29 5.91
N ARG A 46 -13.04 4.50 5.36
CA ARG A 46 -11.74 5.06 5.04
C ARG A 46 -11.75 6.57 5.14
N LYS A 47 -10.73 7.13 5.76
CA LYS A 47 -10.40 8.55 5.78
C LYS A 47 -8.89 8.71 5.55
N GLY A 48 -8.48 9.62 4.69
CA GLY A 48 -7.08 9.88 4.35
C GLY A 48 -6.95 10.50 2.97
N ASN A 49 -5.74 10.73 2.53
CA ASN A 49 -5.45 11.32 1.23
C ASN A 49 -4.63 10.34 0.39
N VAL A 50 -4.91 10.30 -0.91
CA VAL A 50 -4.25 9.41 -1.85
C VAL A 50 -3.92 10.09 -3.16
N ALA A 51 -2.89 9.57 -3.82
CA ALA A 51 -2.57 9.88 -5.21
C ALA A 51 -1.98 8.65 -5.89
N PHE A 52 -2.08 8.57 -7.21
CA PHE A 52 -1.60 7.41 -7.97
C PHE A 52 -0.42 7.78 -8.85
N ILE A 53 0.65 7.00 -8.72
CA ILE A 53 1.79 7.01 -9.62
C ILE A 53 1.47 6.02 -10.75
N THR A 54 1.38 6.51 -11.99
CA THR A 54 0.96 5.71 -13.15
C THR A 54 1.89 5.89 -14.33
N THR A 55 1.95 4.90 -15.21
CA THR A 55 2.69 4.99 -16.48
C THR A 55 1.96 5.77 -17.57
N ALA A 56 0.68 6.08 -17.34
CA ALA A 56 -0.13 6.89 -18.28
C ALA A 56 0.27 8.37 -18.26
N ASN A 57 0.87 8.86 -17.17
CA ASN A 57 1.38 10.21 -17.07
C ASN A 57 2.92 10.22 -17.22
N PRO A 58 3.47 10.84 -18.28
CA PRO A 58 4.92 10.93 -18.50
C PRO A 58 5.70 11.56 -17.34
N ASP A 59 5.11 12.51 -16.62
CA ASP A 59 5.76 13.18 -15.49
C ASP A 59 5.97 12.23 -14.28
N HIS A 60 5.20 11.14 -14.19
CA HIS A 60 5.36 10.13 -13.17
C HIS A 60 6.47 9.10 -13.48
N MET A 61 6.96 9.05 -14.74
CA MET A 61 7.90 8.01 -15.17
C MET A 61 9.21 7.98 -14.38
N PRO A 62 9.84 9.11 -14.01
CA PRO A 62 11.06 9.06 -13.17
C PRO A 62 10.81 8.34 -11.84
N LEU A 63 9.71 8.69 -11.15
CA LEU A 63 9.34 8.09 -9.87
C LEU A 63 8.90 6.63 -10.03
N TRP A 64 8.11 6.32 -11.06
CA TRP A 64 7.74 4.96 -11.40
C TRP A 64 8.97 4.07 -11.63
N ASN A 65 9.90 4.51 -12.47
CA ASN A 65 11.12 3.75 -12.79
C ASN A 65 12.05 3.58 -11.58
N PHE A 66 11.98 4.47 -10.62
CA PHE A 66 12.70 4.36 -9.36
C PHE A 66 12.10 3.30 -8.42
N ILE A 67 10.77 3.19 -8.35
CA ILE A 67 10.05 2.35 -7.39
C ILE A 67 9.74 0.96 -7.96
N ALA A 68 9.15 0.88 -9.14
CA ALA A 68 8.56 -0.35 -9.66
C ALA A 68 9.54 -1.54 -9.78
N PRO A 69 10.80 -1.39 -10.23
CA PRO A 69 11.74 -2.50 -10.27
C PRO A 69 12.05 -3.08 -8.88
N ARG A 70 12.14 -2.23 -7.85
CA ARG A 70 12.39 -2.66 -6.47
C ARG A 70 11.17 -3.40 -5.90
N PHE A 71 9.96 -2.95 -6.21
CA PHE A 71 8.73 -3.65 -5.85
C PHE A 71 8.64 -5.02 -6.52
N TRP A 72 8.94 -5.10 -7.82
CA TRP A 72 8.99 -6.38 -8.52
C TRP A 72 9.99 -7.35 -7.89
N ASN A 73 11.15 -6.87 -7.45
CA ASN A 73 12.15 -7.71 -6.78
C ASN A 73 11.62 -8.29 -5.47
N SER A 74 10.94 -7.49 -4.64
CA SER A 74 10.37 -7.98 -3.38
C SER A 74 9.19 -8.93 -3.60
N ILE A 75 8.31 -8.63 -4.56
CA ILE A 75 7.19 -9.51 -4.95
C ILE A 75 7.69 -10.84 -5.48
N ASN A 76 8.66 -10.85 -6.38
CA ASN A 76 9.22 -12.08 -6.93
C ASN A 76 9.90 -12.93 -5.85
N ALA A 77 10.60 -12.28 -4.90
CA ALA A 77 11.18 -12.98 -3.76
C ALA A 77 10.10 -13.61 -2.87
N ALA A 78 9.10 -12.84 -2.47
CA ALA A 78 8.01 -13.32 -1.62
C ALA A 78 7.19 -14.43 -2.32
N ASN A 79 6.85 -14.23 -3.59
CA ASN A 79 6.06 -15.17 -4.36
C ASN A 79 6.76 -16.52 -4.50
N ARG A 80 8.07 -16.51 -4.83
CA ARG A 80 8.88 -17.73 -4.95
C ARG A 80 9.04 -18.47 -3.62
N LEU A 81 9.12 -17.74 -2.50
CA LEU A 81 9.37 -18.32 -1.19
C LEU A 81 8.10 -18.87 -0.53
N SER A 82 6.93 -18.26 -0.77
CA SER A 82 5.74 -18.57 0.02
C SER A 82 4.45 -18.73 -0.74
N TYR A 83 4.23 -18.01 -1.86
CA TYR A 83 2.86 -17.90 -2.40
C TYR A 83 2.63 -18.70 -3.67
N ASP A 84 3.62 -18.72 -4.58
CA ASP A 84 3.56 -19.40 -5.88
C ASP A 84 2.31 -19.03 -6.71
N PHE A 85 1.94 -17.73 -6.67
CA PHE A 85 0.83 -17.21 -7.46
C PHE A 85 1.27 -16.88 -8.89
N ASP A 86 0.36 -17.00 -9.85
CA ASP A 86 0.53 -16.47 -11.20
C ASP A 86 0.41 -14.94 -11.17
N VAL A 87 1.55 -14.26 -11.03
CA VAL A 87 1.67 -12.79 -10.97
C VAL A 87 2.23 -12.29 -12.29
N LYS A 88 1.55 -11.33 -12.94
CA LYS A 88 1.90 -10.85 -14.28
C LYS A 88 2.05 -9.34 -14.39
N TYR A 89 1.26 -8.59 -13.64
CA TYR A 89 1.14 -7.15 -13.81
C TYR A 89 1.29 -6.43 -12.47
N LEU A 90 1.87 -5.26 -12.51
CA LEU A 90 1.74 -4.24 -11.48
C LEU A 90 0.59 -3.33 -11.91
N ASP A 91 -0.53 -3.37 -11.17
CA ASP A 91 -1.73 -2.59 -11.45
C ASP A 91 -1.45 -1.09 -11.27
N SER A 92 -1.15 -0.69 -10.06
CA SER A 92 -0.90 0.71 -9.72
C SER A 92 -0.05 0.84 -8.45
N ILE A 93 0.56 2.00 -8.28
CA ILE A 93 1.25 2.40 -7.06
C ILE A 93 0.49 3.59 -6.47
N GLN A 94 -0.02 3.44 -5.25
CA GLN A 94 -0.74 4.47 -4.52
C GLN A 94 0.14 5.10 -3.46
N TYR A 95 0.35 6.39 -3.53
CA TYR A 95 0.87 7.20 -2.42
C TYR A 95 -0.26 7.52 -1.47
N THR A 96 -0.07 7.23 -0.19
CA THR A 96 -1.10 7.39 0.85
C THR A 96 -0.57 8.26 1.98
N VAL A 97 -1.38 9.22 2.40
CA VAL A 97 -1.11 10.11 3.53
C VAL A 97 -2.26 10.00 4.52
N TYR A 98 -1.93 9.69 5.77
CA TYR A 98 -2.85 9.67 6.90
C TYR A 98 -2.40 10.72 7.92
N ASN A 99 -3.27 11.68 8.20
CA ASN A 99 -3.03 12.75 9.15
C ASN A 99 -3.62 12.40 10.52
N GLY A 100 -2.85 12.69 11.56
CA GLY A 100 -3.22 12.44 12.94
C GLY A 100 -4.19 13.46 13.50
N ASP A 101 -5.18 12.96 14.24
CA ASP A 101 -6.08 13.74 15.08
C ASP A 101 -6.54 12.82 16.21
N GLU A 102 -6.47 13.28 17.46
CA GLU A 102 -6.80 12.46 18.64
C GLU A 102 -8.24 11.91 18.61
N ASN A 103 -9.17 12.64 18.01
CA ASN A 103 -10.57 12.29 18.00
C ASN A 103 -11.09 11.81 16.63
N ASN A 104 -10.38 12.16 15.54
CA ASN A 104 -10.86 11.95 14.20
C ASN A 104 -9.71 11.75 13.19
N GLY A 105 -8.65 11.06 13.59
CA GLY A 105 -7.50 10.77 12.73
C GLY A 105 -7.84 9.89 11.53
N ASP A 106 -6.99 9.96 10.53
CA ASP A 106 -7.17 9.19 9.29
C ASP A 106 -6.92 7.71 9.52
N PHE A 107 -7.66 6.85 8.79
CA PHE A 107 -7.66 5.40 8.95
C PHE A 107 -8.14 4.68 7.69
N TYR A 108 -7.96 3.36 7.63
CA TYR A 108 -8.64 2.47 6.71
C TYR A 108 -9.11 1.22 7.46
N ASN A 109 -10.41 1.03 7.54
CA ASN A 109 -11.01 -0.07 8.29
C ASN A 109 -10.80 -1.43 7.61
N TRP A 110 -11.28 -2.51 8.22
CA TRP A 110 -11.14 -3.88 7.72
C TRP A 110 -11.62 -4.02 6.27
N HIS A 111 -10.73 -4.48 5.40
CA HIS A 111 -10.97 -4.70 3.98
C HIS A 111 -10.04 -5.78 3.42
N ILE A 112 -10.34 -6.21 2.21
CA ILE A 112 -9.46 -6.99 1.34
C ILE A 112 -9.15 -6.15 0.10
N ASP A 113 -8.03 -6.43 -0.55
CA ASP A 113 -7.58 -5.67 -1.72
C ASP A 113 -8.03 -6.29 -3.05
N THR A 114 -8.49 -7.54 -3.04
CA THR A 114 -8.96 -8.24 -4.24
C THR A 114 -10.47 -8.16 -4.38
N PHE A 115 -10.94 -8.04 -5.62
CA PHE A 115 -12.36 -8.07 -5.97
C PHE A 115 -12.65 -9.37 -6.73
N LEU A 116 -13.32 -10.32 -6.08
CA LEU A 116 -13.56 -11.65 -6.64
C LEU A 116 -14.79 -11.68 -7.57
N ASP A 117 -15.73 -10.77 -7.39
CA ASP A 117 -17.02 -10.74 -8.09
C ASP A 117 -17.04 -9.77 -9.29
N THR A 118 -15.86 -9.44 -9.83
CA THR A 118 -15.76 -8.51 -10.95
C THR A 118 -15.57 -9.25 -12.28
N ASP A 119 -16.01 -8.63 -13.37
CA ASP A 119 -15.73 -9.07 -14.74
C ASP A 119 -14.29 -8.75 -15.19
N ASN A 120 -13.45 -8.21 -14.31
CA ASN A 120 -12.06 -7.93 -14.58
C ASN A 120 -11.33 -9.17 -15.08
N ALA A 121 -10.47 -9.01 -16.08
CA ALA A 121 -9.70 -10.11 -16.67
C ALA A 121 -8.69 -10.72 -15.68
N PHE A 122 -8.27 -9.94 -14.68
CA PHE A 122 -7.26 -10.32 -13.68
C PHE A 122 -7.76 -10.05 -12.27
N HIS A 123 -7.18 -10.77 -11.30
CA HIS A 123 -7.39 -10.54 -9.88
C HIS A 123 -6.08 -10.08 -9.24
N ARG A 124 -6.14 -9.16 -8.27
CA ARG A 124 -5.03 -8.83 -7.40
C ARG A 124 -4.64 -10.05 -6.59
N LYS A 125 -3.39 -10.47 -6.71
CA LYS A 125 -2.82 -11.67 -6.09
C LYS A 125 -2.04 -11.32 -4.84
N LEU A 126 -1.15 -10.36 -4.97
CA LEU A 126 -0.28 -9.87 -3.90
C LEU A 126 -0.44 -8.37 -3.74
N SER A 127 -0.56 -7.96 -2.50
CA SER A 127 -0.49 -6.58 -2.06
C SER A 127 0.86 -6.31 -1.44
N LEU A 128 1.35 -5.10 -1.62
CA LEU A 128 2.59 -4.60 -1.04
C LEU A 128 2.33 -3.27 -0.36
N THR A 129 2.87 -3.08 0.85
CA THR A 129 2.96 -1.76 1.46
C THR A 129 4.41 -1.44 1.82
N LEU A 130 4.88 -0.24 1.43
CA LEU A 130 6.17 0.34 1.81
C LEU A 130 5.94 1.44 2.85
N GLN A 131 6.58 1.32 3.99
CA GLN A 131 6.54 2.34 5.03
C GLN A 131 7.51 3.48 4.69
N LEU A 132 6.99 4.70 4.48
CA LEU A 132 7.77 5.88 4.12
C LEU A 132 8.12 6.78 5.31
N SER A 133 7.22 6.91 6.30
CA SER A 133 7.46 7.69 7.51
C SER A 133 8.38 6.96 8.47
N GLU A 134 9.14 7.72 9.27
CA GLU A 134 9.80 7.18 10.47
C GLU A 134 8.75 6.71 11.47
N SER A 135 9.10 5.71 12.29
CA SER A 135 8.20 5.18 13.33
C SER A 135 7.74 6.22 14.33
N ASP A 136 8.58 7.22 14.58
CA ASP A 136 8.37 8.25 15.59
C ASP A 136 7.67 9.52 15.06
N ASP A 137 7.46 9.60 13.73
CA ASP A 137 6.76 10.72 13.09
C ASP A 137 5.25 10.73 13.37
N TYR A 138 4.69 9.63 13.89
CA TYR A 138 3.24 9.49 14.12
C TYR A 138 2.92 8.47 15.22
N THR A 139 1.74 8.61 15.81
CA THR A 139 1.17 7.63 16.76
C THR A 139 -0.14 7.05 16.21
N GLY A 140 -0.48 5.82 16.62
CA GLY A 140 -1.54 5.06 15.96
C GLY A 140 -1.13 4.64 14.56
N GLY A 141 -2.07 4.49 13.63
CA GLY A 141 -1.79 4.13 12.25
C GLY A 141 -1.17 2.74 12.09
N ASP A 142 -1.47 1.83 13.02
CA ASP A 142 -0.94 0.47 13.00
C ASP A 142 -1.58 -0.34 11.86
N PHE A 143 -0.73 -1.05 11.13
CA PHE A 143 -1.19 -2.03 10.15
C PHE A 143 -1.50 -3.34 10.88
N GLU A 144 -2.68 -3.87 10.70
CA GLU A 144 -3.14 -5.08 11.37
C GLU A 144 -3.81 -6.06 10.41
N PHE A 145 -3.56 -7.35 10.61
CA PHE A 145 -4.33 -8.43 9.99
C PHE A 145 -5.43 -8.91 10.94
N GLN A 146 -6.60 -9.27 10.39
CA GLN A 146 -7.72 -9.75 11.19
C GLN A 146 -7.49 -11.15 11.78
N HIS A 147 -6.78 -12.02 11.06
CA HIS A 147 -6.66 -13.44 11.39
C HIS A 147 -5.22 -13.90 11.61
N SER A 148 -4.27 -13.00 11.68
CA SER A 148 -2.86 -13.31 11.93
C SER A 148 -2.15 -12.16 12.62
N SER A 149 -0.99 -12.45 13.22
CA SER A 149 -0.12 -11.41 13.77
C SER A 149 0.53 -10.58 12.67
N THR A 150 0.75 -9.32 12.96
CA THR A 150 1.56 -8.41 12.14
C THR A 150 3.00 -8.44 12.66
N PRO A 151 4.03 -8.43 11.80
CA PRO A 151 5.42 -8.36 12.24
C PRO A 151 5.71 -7.09 13.04
N ASP A 152 6.51 -7.19 14.12
CA ASP A 152 6.79 -6.06 15.02
C ASP A 152 7.48 -4.88 14.31
N ASN A 153 8.37 -5.16 13.36
CA ASN A 153 9.18 -4.14 12.67
C ASN A 153 8.52 -3.52 11.44
N ILE A 154 7.21 -3.75 11.22
CA ILE A 154 6.50 -3.20 10.05
C ILE A 154 6.54 -1.68 9.98
N ARG A 155 6.65 -1.00 11.13
CA ARG A 155 6.69 0.47 11.22
C ARG A 155 8.03 1.07 10.82
N LYS A 156 9.08 0.25 10.72
CA LYS A 156 10.43 0.72 10.34
C LYS A 156 10.41 1.33 8.95
N GLN A 157 10.87 2.57 8.82
CA GLN A 157 10.99 3.26 7.53
C GLN A 157 11.80 2.43 6.54
N GLY A 158 11.36 2.36 5.29
CA GLY A 158 11.99 1.57 4.24
C GLY A 158 11.64 0.10 4.23
N SER A 159 10.83 -0.38 5.20
CA SER A 159 10.34 -1.76 5.23
C SER A 159 9.19 -1.97 4.25
N ILE A 160 9.23 -3.12 3.57
CA ILE A 160 8.16 -3.60 2.69
C ILE A 160 7.48 -4.81 3.35
N LEU A 161 6.16 -4.76 3.41
CA LEU A 161 5.32 -5.91 3.72
C LEU A 161 4.62 -6.40 2.46
N VAL A 162 4.76 -7.69 2.15
CA VAL A 162 4.06 -8.38 1.06
C VAL A 162 3.10 -9.39 1.65
N PHE A 163 1.86 -9.43 1.14
CA PHE A 163 0.81 -10.33 1.63
C PHE A 163 -0.21 -10.66 0.51
N PRO A 164 -0.94 -11.79 0.63
CA PRO A 164 -2.02 -12.12 -0.30
C PRO A 164 -3.13 -11.06 -0.28
N SER A 165 -3.56 -10.58 -1.44
CA SER A 165 -4.54 -9.50 -1.56
C SER A 165 -5.92 -9.81 -0.97
N PHE A 166 -6.22 -11.09 -0.70
CA PHE A 166 -7.43 -11.54 -0.01
C PHE A 166 -7.31 -11.54 1.52
N SER A 167 -6.13 -11.23 2.09
CA SER A 167 -5.95 -11.15 3.54
C SER A 167 -6.66 -9.91 4.08
N THR A 168 -7.59 -10.12 5.02
CA THR A 168 -8.31 -9.00 5.65
C THR A 168 -7.36 -8.23 6.56
N HIS A 169 -7.26 -6.94 6.32
CA HIS A 169 -6.34 -6.05 7.03
C HIS A 169 -6.94 -4.65 7.21
N ARG A 170 -6.30 -3.85 8.06
CA ARG A 170 -6.68 -2.45 8.31
C ARG A 170 -5.46 -1.59 8.65
N VAL A 171 -5.67 -0.27 8.61
CA VAL A 171 -4.81 0.73 9.27
C VAL A 171 -5.65 1.40 10.35
N THR A 172 -5.20 1.32 11.60
CA THR A 172 -5.88 1.96 12.74
C THR A 172 -5.81 3.49 12.62
N PRO A 173 -6.66 4.25 13.32
CA PRO A 173 -6.57 5.70 13.29
C PRO A 173 -5.19 6.22 13.67
N VAL A 174 -4.66 7.16 12.88
CA VAL A 174 -3.48 7.94 13.25
C VAL A 174 -3.92 8.99 14.25
N THR A 175 -3.33 8.98 15.45
CA THR A 175 -3.77 9.87 16.54
C THR A 175 -2.94 11.15 16.63
N SER A 176 -1.69 11.14 16.11
CA SER A 176 -0.88 12.36 15.96
C SER A 176 0.15 12.19 14.83
N GLY A 177 0.67 13.30 14.33
CA GLY A 177 1.68 13.31 13.25
C GLY A 177 1.13 12.92 11.89
N THR A 178 1.98 12.45 10.99
CA THR A 178 1.57 12.07 9.63
C THR A 178 2.25 10.77 9.21
N ARG A 179 1.44 9.77 8.88
CA ARG A 179 1.89 8.49 8.31
C ARG A 179 1.81 8.53 6.79
N ARG A 180 2.94 8.25 6.13
CA ARG A 180 3.05 8.14 4.68
C ARG A 180 3.47 6.73 4.27
N SER A 181 2.84 6.19 3.22
CA SER A 181 3.18 4.87 2.69
C SER A 181 2.93 4.80 1.19
N LEU A 182 3.60 3.86 0.51
CA LEU A 182 3.16 3.39 -0.79
C LEU A 182 2.41 2.07 -0.62
N VAL A 183 1.37 1.91 -1.42
CA VAL A 183 0.66 0.63 -1.59
C VAL A 183 0.70 0.26 -3.06
N ALA A 184 0.90 -1.02 -3.36
CA ALA A 184 0.91 -1.50 -4.73
C ALA A 184 0.22 -2.86 -4.82
N TRP A 185 -0.43 -3.10 -5.95
CA TRP A 185 -1.16 -4.34 -6.21
C TRP A 185 -0.62 -5.05 -7.43
N PHE A 186 -0.40 -6.33 -7.27
CA PHE A 186 0.13 -7.20 -8.31
C PHE A 186 -0.91 -8.21 -8.73
N GLU A 187 -1.23 -8.19 -10.00
CA GLU A 187 -2.32 -8.95 -10.61
C GLU A 187 -1.84 -10.16 -11.37
N GLY A 188 -2.72 -11.14 -11.50
CA GLY A 188 -2.54 -12.32 -12.32
C GLY A 188 -3.88 -12.94 -12.72
N SER A 189 -3.84 -14.12 -13.32
CA SER A 189 -5.05 -14.83 -13.76
C SER A 189 -6.07 -14.96 -12.63
N LYS A 190 -7.36 -14.95 -12.94
CA LYS A 190 -8.44 -15.09 -11.94
C LYS A 190 -8.17 -16.28 -11.01
N PHE A 191 -8.56 -16.16 -9.76
CA PHE A 191 -8.65 -17.31 -8.86
C PHE A 191 -9.70 -18.27 -9.41
N LYS A 192 -9.39 -19.59 -9.38
CA LYS A 192 -10.29 -20.66 -9.83
C LYS A 192 -10.82 -21.41 -8.62
#